data_4dc6942bb3feeb7e9f5a6f80fbb41544
#
_entry.id   4dc6942bb3feeb7e9f5a6f80fbb41544
#
_cell.length_a   1.000
_cell.length_b   1.000
_cell.length_c   1.000
_cell.angle_alpha   90.00
_cell.angle_beta   90.00
_cell.angle_gamma   90.00
#
_symmetry.space_group_name_H-M   'P 1'
#
loop_
_entity.id
_entity.type
_entity.pdbx_description
1 polymer ?
#
loop_
_entity_poly.entity_id
_entity_poly.type
_entity_poly.pdbx_seq_one_letter_code
_entity_poly.pdbx_strand_id
1 'polypeptide(L)'
;MQFISTCWQAILEVLFPSCCAVCGHKLLHEEQYICASCLVDIARTEHAQLPDNGIDMLFADLQASTRKTIPYERGAAFAYYNRERGRILRSLIEKGKFGRQMNPDIFYVLGREAAREYVGSALLEDIDLLVPIPLHERRLRERGFNQTEYICKGLHEITGIPVDNEHVIRVKNNPHQSRSEVNERANNVKDMFAIQYPEEWKGKHILLVDDVITTGSTLFECMKQLKS
;
A
#
# COMPACT_ATOMS: atom_id res chain seq x y z
N MET A 1 -3.97 -3.90 -41.78
CA MET A 1 -2.87 -3.86 -40.77
C MET A 1 -3.25 -4.44 -39.39
N GLN A 2 -4.50 -4.40 -38.94
CA GLN A 2 -4.95 -4.97 -37.66
C GLN A 2 -4.84 -6.50 -37.54
N PHE A 3 -5.08 -7.26 -38.61
CA PHE A 3 -5.04 -8.74 -38.59
C PHE A 3 -3.64 -9.32 -38.34
N ILE A 4 -2.58 -8.66 -38.84
CA ILE A 4 -1.19 -9.12 -38.65
C ILE A 4 -0.72 -8.93 -37.20
N SER A 5 -1.20 -7.86 -36.52
CA SER A 5 -0.88 -7.59 -35.12
C SER A 5 -1.52 -8.63 -34.20
N THR A 6 -2.75 -9.09 -34.50
CA THR A 6 -3.48 -10.07 -33.71
C THR A 6 -2.87 -11.47 -33.77
N CYS A 7 -2.43 -11.90 -34.97
CA CYS A 7 -1.74 -13.17 -35.15
C CYS A 7 -0.36 -13.19 -34.45
N TRP A 8 0.37 -12.06 -34.50
CA TRP A 8 1.66 -11.94 -33.83
C TRP A 8 1.53 -11.94 -32.31
N GLN A 9 0.52 -11.25 -31.78
CA GLN A 9 0.17 -11.29 -30.36
C GLN A 9 -0.18 -12.69 -29.88
N ALA A 10 -1.01 -13.42 -30.65
CA ALA A 10 -1.36 -14.82 -30.32
C ALA A 10 -0.13 -15.74 -30.30
N ILE A 11 0.82 -15.58 -31.22
CA ILE A 11 2.06 -16.33 -31.23
C ILE A 11 2.93 -15.98 -30.01
N LEU A 12 3.03 -14.70 -29.65
CA LEU A 12 3.77 -14.28 -28.45
C LEU A 12 3.14 -14.81 -27.18
N GLU A 13 1.81 -14.83 -27.07
CA GLU A 13 1.10 -15.41 -25.91
C GLU A 13 1.30 -16.92 -25.77
N VAL A 14 1.49 -17.65 -26.88
CA VAL A 14 1.79 -19.08 -26.85
C VAL A 14 3.25 -19.31 -26.43
N LEU A 15 4.19 -18.51 -26.93
CA LEU A 15 5.61 -18.66 -26.64
C LEU A 15 6.02 -18.08 -25.27
N PHE A 16 5.36 -17.00 -24.84
CA PHE A 16 5.61 -16.28 -23.59
C PHE A 16 4.30 -16.02 -22.86
N PRO A 17 3.63 -17.07 -22.36
CA PRO A 17 2.35 -16.89 -21.67
C PRO A 17 2.53 -16.04 -20.41
N SER A 18 1.58 -15.15 -20.16
CA SER A 18 1.48 -14.44 -18.88
C SER A 18 1.23 -15.47 -17.77
N CYS A 19 2.09 -15.49 -16.76
CA CYS A 19 2.01 -16.44 -15.66
C CYS A 19 1.75 -15.74 -14.33
N CYS A 20 1.02 -16.43 -13.45
CA CYS A 20 0.76 -15.97 -12.09
C CYS A 20 2.07 -15.75 -11.33
N ALA A 21 2.22 -14.56 -10.74
CA ALA A 21 3.39 -14.19 -9.96
C ALA A 21 3.60 -15.07 -8.71
N VAL A 22 2.57 -15.78 -8.24
CA VAL A 22 2.65 -16.65 -7.05
C VAL A 22 2.96 -18.10 -7.44
N CYS A 23 2.10 -18.74 -8.24
CA CYS A 23 2.15 -20.17 -8.51
C CYS A 23 2.77 -20.54 -9.87
N GLY A 24 3.01 -19.56 -10.75
CA GLY A 24 3.56 -19.79 -12.09
C GLY A 24 2.57 -20.37 -13.10
N HIS A 25 1.32 -20.66 -12.75
CA HIS A 25 0.30 -21.10 -13.69
C HIS A 25 0.00 -20.02 -14.73
N LYS A 26 -0.32 -20.42 -15.95
CA LYS A 26 -0.76 -19.52 -17.01
C LYS A 26 -2.03 -18.78 -16.56
N LEU A 27 -2.02 -17.46 -16.73
CA LEU A 27 -3.15 -16.61 -16.41
C LEU A 27 -4.26 -16.76 -17.45
N LEU A 28 -5.51 -16.69 -17.02
CA LEU A 28 -6.68 -16.57 -17.88
C LEU A 28 -6.79 -15.13 -18.41
N HIS A 29 -7.63 -14.93 -19.44
CA HIS A 29 -7.73 -13.64 -20.13
C HIS A 29 -8.09 -12.45 -19.21
N GLU A 30 -8.86 -12.72 -18.15
CA GLU A 30 -9.31 -11.69 -17.20
C GLU A 30 -8.38 -11.54 -15.98
N GLU A 31 -7.38 -12.41 -15.86
CA GLU A 31 -6.44 -12.40 -14.74
C GLU A 31 -5.22 -11.54 -15.05
N GLN A 32 -4.83 -10.72 -14.08
CA GLN A 32 -3.67 -9.85 -14.20
C GLN A 32 -2.68 -10.15 -13.07
N TYR A 33 -1.46 -10.58 -13.43
CA TYR A 33 -0.34 -10.85 -12.51
C TYR A 33 -0.59 -11.93 -11.45
N ILE A 34 -1.82 -12.13 -10.99
CA ILE A 34 -2.20 -13.05 -9.93
C ILE A 34 -3.44 -13.81 -10.38
N CYS A 35 -3.40 -15.15 -10.36
CA CYS A 35 -4.59 -15.95 -10.70
C CYS A 35 -5.63 -15.92 -9.57
N ALA A 36 -6.88 -16.19 -9.92
CA ALA A 36 -8.01 -16.16 -8.98
C ALA A 36 -7.79 -17.07 -7.77
N SER A 37 -7.23 -18.27 -7.95
CA SER A 37 -6.91 -19.19 -6.86
C SER A 37 -5.93 -18.56 -5.87
N CYS A 38 -4.82 -17.97 -6.36
CA CYS A 38 -3.85 -17.32 -5.48
C CYS A 38 -4.41 -16.07 -4.80
N LEU A 39 -5.34 -15.33 -5.42
CA LEU A 39 -6.03 -14.20 -4.80
C LEU A 39 -6.92 -14.65 -3.63
N VAL A 40 -7.65 -15.75 -3.80
CA VAL A 40 -8.48 -16.35 -2.74
C VAL A 40 -7.63 -16.85 -1.57
N ASP A 41 -6.45 -17.40 -1.86
CA ASP A 41 -5.53 -17.92 -0.83
C ASP A 41 -4.76 -16.82 -0.07
N ILE A 42 -4.91 -15.54 -0.42
CA ILE A 42 -4.36 -14.44 0.39
C ILE A 42 -5.11 -14.39 1.73
N ALA A 43 -4.37 -14.56 2.83
CA ALA A 43 -4.95 -14.50 4.17
C ALA A 43 -5.39 -13.08 4.52
N ARG A 44 -6.68 -12.80 4.38
CA ARG A 44 -7.33 -11.51 4.69
C ARG A 44 -7.35 -11.27 6.20
N THR A 45 -7.39 -10.02 6.62
CA THR A 45 -7.52 -9.64 8.02
C THR A 45 -8.95 -9.35 8.43
N GLU A 46 -9.80 -8.98 7.45
CA GLU A 46 -11.19 -8.52 7.65
C GLU A 46 -11.32 -7.28 8.54
N HIS A 47 -10.22 -6.53 8.73
CA HIS A 47 -10.17 -5.39 9.66
C HIS A 47 -11.19 -4.30 9.32
N ALA A 48 -11.52 -4.11 8.04
CA ALA A 48 -12.48 -3.08 7.63
C ALA A 48 -13.91 -3.35 8.10
N GLN A 49 -14.26 -4.61 8.41
CA GLN A 49 -15.57 -5.03 8.92
C GLN A 49 -15.64 -5.06 10.46
N LEU A 50 -14.49 -4.95 11.14
CA LEU A 50 -14.45 -5.01 12.60
C LEU A 50 -14.57 -3.59 13.20
N PRO A 51 -15.39 -3.41 14.25
CA PRO A 51 -15.52 -2.11 14.93
C PRO A 51 -14.21 -1.67 15.58
N ASP A 52 -13.47 -2.62 16.16
CA ASP A 52 -12.14 -2.45 16.72
C ASP A 52 -11.24 -3.56 16.19
N ASN A 53 -10.08 -3.21 15.69
CA ASN A 53 -9.16 -4.16 15.09
C ASN A 53 -7.71 -3.94 15.56
N GLY A 54 -6.80 -4.82 15.14
CA GLY A 54 -5.40 -4.76 15.56
C GLY A 54 -4.65 -3.49 15.13
N ILE A 55 -5.11 -2.78 14.11
CA ILE A 55 -4.53 -1.50 13.68
C ILE A 55 -4.98 -0.37 14.63
N ASP A 56 -6.25 -0.36 15.02
CA ASP A 56 -6.78 0.62 15.97
C ASP A 56 -6.07 0.50 17.33
N MET A 57 -5.89 -0.73 17.81
CA MET A 57 -5.14 -1.02 19.04
C MET A 57 -3.68 -0.56 18.93
N LEU A 58 -3.01 -0.83 17.79
CA LEU A 58 -1.63 -0.40 17.55
C LEU A 58 -1.48 1.13 17.66
N PHE A 59 -2.39 1.89 17.07
CA PHE A 59 -2.33 3.36 17.14
C PHE A 59 -2.71 3.90 18.51
N ALA A 60 -3.63 3.27 19.23
CA ALA A 60 -3.93 3.60 20.62
C ALA A 60 -2.68 3.42 21.52
N ASP A 61 -1.96 2.30 21.39
CA ASP A 61 -0.72 2.02 22.12
C ASP A 61 0.40 3.01 21.76
N LEU A 62 0.52 3.39 20.48
CA LEU A 62 1.50 4.38 20.04
C LEU A 62 1.20 5.76 20.62
N GLN A 63 -0.06 6.19 20.69
CA GLN A 63 -0.46 7.44 21.33
C GLN A 63 -0.16 7.43 22.83
N ALA A 64 -0.52 6.34 23.52
CA ALA A 64 -0.27 6.17 24.95
C ALA A 64 1.23 6.19 25.28
N SER A 65 2.03 5.40 24.56
CA SER A 65 3.47 5.27 24.81
C SER A 65 4.26 6.53 24.48
N THR A 66 3.88 7.27 23.43
CA THR A 66 4.54 8.51 23.00
C THR A 66 3.99 9.75 23.69
N ARG A 67 2.86 9.67 24.38
CA ARG A 67 2.08 10.79 24.94
C ARG A 67 1.75 11.84 23.88
N LYS A 68 1.53 11.41 22.63
CA LYS A 68 1.17 12.27 21.50
C LYS A 68 -0.17 11.84 20.95
N THR A 69 -1.04 12.81 20.71
CA THR A 69 -2.31 12.59 20.01
C THR A 69 -2.13 12.83 18.53
N ILE A 70 -2.71 11.98 17.70
CA ILE A 70 -2.78 12.12 16.24
C ILE A 70 -4.25 12.20 15.80
N PRO A 71 -4.54 12.81 14.65
CA PRO A 71 -5.88 12.80 14.07
C PRO A 71 -6.15 11.43 13.43
N TYR A 72 -6.48 10.45 14.25
CA TYR A 72 -6.73 9.08 13.85
C TYR A 72 -8.15 8.68 14.23
N GLU A 73 -8.90 8.17 13.28
CA GLU A 73 -10.26 7.68 13.46
C GLU A 73 -10.33 6.17 13.33
N ARG A 74 -9.82 5.63 12.22
CA ARG A 74 -9.92 4.21 11.90
C ARG A 74 -8.78 3.77 10.98
N GLY A 75 -8.42 2.49 11.05
CA GLY A 75 -7.46 1.88 10.13
C GLY A 75 -7.77 0.43 9.82
N ALA A 76 -7.26 -0.06 8.70
CA ALA A 76 -7.34 -1.47 8.35
C ALA A 76 -6.08 -1.92 7.61
N ALA A 77 -5.73 -3.20 7.77
CA ALA A 77 -4.78 -3.88 6.92
C ALA A 77 -5.56 -4.88 6.05
N PHE A 78 -5.29 -4.90 4.76
CA PHE A 78 -5.97 -5.78 3.81
C PHE A 78 -5.70 -7.26 4.08
N ALA A 79 -4.44 -7.61 4.35
CA ALA A 79 -4.05 -8.99 4.56
C ALA A 79 -2.82 -9.10 5.46
N TYR A 80 -2.61 -10.28 6.03
CA TYR A 80 -1.45 -10.57 6.87
C TYR A 80 -0.15 -10.56 6.07
N TYR A 81 0.90 -9.92 6.63
CA TYR A 81 2.26 -9.88 6.06
C TYR A 81 3.28 -10.73 6.87
N ASN A 82 2.83 -11.46 7.90
CA ASN A 82 3.71 -12.26 8.74
C ASN A 82 4.17 -13.56 8.04
N ARG A 83 5.14 -14.27 8.66
CA ARG A 83 5.70 -15.50 8.09
C ARG A 83 4.72 -16.66 8.07
N GLU A 84 3.77 -16.70 8.97
CA GLU A 84 2.84 -17.81 9.13
C GLU A 84 1.66 -17.72 8.15
N ARG A 85 0.95 -16.58 8.14
CA ARG A 85 -0.26 -16.39 7.34
C ARG A 85 -0.01 -15.61 6.05
N GLY A 86 0.94 -14.68 6.06
CA GLY A 86 1.17 -13.72 4.97
C GLY A 86 2.12 -14.17 3.87
N ARG A 87 2.39 -15.46 3.68
CA ARG A 87 3.39 -15.95 2.73
C ARG A 87 3.14 -15.49 1.29
N ILE A 88 1.91 -15.57 0.82
CA ILE A 88 1.54 -15.17 -0.54
C ILE A 88 1.70 -13.67 -0.71
N LEU A 89 1.09 -12.87 0.15
CA LEU A 89 1.19 -11.40 0.08
C LEU A 89 2.65 -10.93 0.17
N ARG A 90 3.43 -11.52 1.07
CA ARG A 90 4.84 -11.21 1.21
C ARG A 90 5.62 -11.49 -0.07
N SER A 91 5.41 -12.66 -0.71
CA SER A 91 6.04 -12.99 -2.00
C SER A 91 5.67 -12.00 -3.10
N LEU A 92 4.41 -11.56 -3.17
CA LEU A 92 3.94 -10.56 -4.12
C LEU A 92 4.60 -9.20 -3.90
N ILE A 93 4.62 -8.72 -2.65
CA ILE A 93 5.26 -7.45 -2.29
C ILE A 93 6.77 -7.48 -2.58
N GLU A 94 7.45 -8.59 -2.28
CA GLU A 94 8.87 -8.76 -2.55
C GLU A 94 9.14 -8.75 -4.08
N LYS A 95 8.34 -9.46 -4.87
CA LYS A 95 8.44 -9.46 -6.34
C LYS A 95 8.11 -8.10 -6.96
N GLY A 96 7.13 -7.40 -6.39
CA GLY A 96 6.80 -6.04 -6.83
C GLY A 96 7.92 -5.04 -6.53
N LYS A 97 8.60 -5.18 -5.38
CA LYS A 97 9.62 -4.21 -4.90
C LYS A 97 11.03 -4.46 -5.43
N PHE A 98 11.41 -5.72 -5.66
CA PHE A 98 12.80 -6.13 -5.85
C PHE A 98 12.96 -7.10 -7.03
N GLY A 99 14.18 -7.17 -7.59
CA GLY A 99 14.55 -8.10 -8.63
C GLY A 99 14.63 -7.49 -10.03
N ARG A 100 15.00 -8.32 -11.02
CA ARG A 100 15.19 -7.88 -12.41
C ARG A 100 13.88 -7.50 -13.12
N GLN A 101 12.75 -7.94 -12.59
CA GLN A 101 11.41 -7.72 -13.14
C GLN A 101 10.50 -7.12 -12.05
N MET A 102 10.94 -6.00 -11.43
CA MET A 102 10.07 -5.23 -10.56
C MET A 102 8.77 -4.91 -11.32
N ASN A 103 7.64 -5.27 -10.72
CA ASN A 103 6.35 -5.05 -11.36
C ASN A 103 5.41 -4.25 -10.45
N PRO A 104 5.26 -2.94 -10.70
CA PRO A 104 4.39 -2.08 -9.90
C PRO A 104 2.91 -2.46 -10.01
N ASP A 105 2.48 -3.10 -11.11
CA ASP A 105 1.08 -3.44 -11.34
C ASP A 105 0.56 -4.52 -10.37
N ILE A 106 1.46 -5.27 -9.72
CA ILE A 106 1.09 -6.14 -8.58
C ILE A 106 0.43 -5.30 -7.48
N PHE A 107 0.96 -4.12 -7.17
CA PHE A 107 0.39 -3.23 -6.15
C PHE A 107 -0.95 -2.64 -6.60
N TYR A 108 -1.09 -2.33 -7.89
CA TYR A 108 -2.37 -1.90 -8.45
C TYR A 108 -3.45 -2.98 -8.31
N VAL A 109 -3.15 -4.24 -8.64
CA VAL A 109 -4.10 -5.37 -8.46
C VAL A 109 -4.44 -5.54 -6.98
N LEU A 110 -3.46 -5.49 -6.07
CA LEU A 110 -3.70 -5.57 -4.64
C LEU A 110 -4.57 -4.40 -4.13
N GLY A 111 -4.39 -3.19 -4.66
CA GLY A 111 -5.23 -2.04 -4.37
C GLY A 111 -6.68 -2.23 -4.79
N ARG A 112 -6.92 -2.77 -5.99
CA ARG A 112 -8.27 -3.11 -6.46
C ARG A 112 -8.94 -4.15 -5.57
N GLU A 113 -8.23 -5.19 -5.18
CA GLU A 113 -8.76 -6.24 -4.30
C GLU A 113 -9.07 -5.71 -2.89
N ALA A 114 -8.21 -4.83 -2.35
CA ALA A 114 -8.49 -4.14 -1.10
C ALA A 114 -9.74 -3.25 -1.21
N ALA A 115 -9.87 -2.50 -2.30
CA ALA A 115 -11.04 -1.66 -2.53
C ALA A 115 -12.34 -2.48 -2.58
N ARG A 116 -12.35 -3.62 -3.29
CA ARG A 116 -13.52 -4.50 -3.36
C ARG A 116 -13.95 -5.02 -1.99
N GLU A 117 -12.98 -5.28 -1.10
CA GLU A 117 -13.26 -5.70 0.26
C GLU A 117 -13.77 -4.54 1.13
N TYR A 118 -13.27 -3.31 0.87
CA TYR A 118 -13.55 -2.15 1.72
C TYR A 118 -14.80 -1.36 1.31
N VAL A 119 -15.29 -1.52 0.08
CA VAL A 119 -16.53 -0.87 -0.37
C VAL A 119 -17.69 -1.26 0.54
N GLY A 120 -18.41 -0.24 1.05
CA GLY A 120 -19.50 -0.40 2.00
C GLY A 120 -19.06 -0.61 3.45
N SER A 121 -17.75 -0.56 3.75
CA SER A 121 -17.25 -0.54 5.12
C SER A 121 -17.13 0.89 5.65
N ALA A 122 -17.16 1.04 6.97
CA ALA A 122 -16.96 2.32 7.62
C ALA A 122 -15.53 2.91 7.41
N LEU A 123 -14.58 2.14 6.88
CA LEU A 123 -13.25 2.63 6.54
C LEU A 123 -13.26 3.63 5.38
N LEU A 124 -14.16 3.44 4.41
CA LEU A 124 -14.26 4.29 3.21
C LEU A 124 -15.42 5.29 3.28
N GLU A 125 -16.18 5.29 4.38
CA GLU A 125 -17.27 6.24 4.59
C GLU A 125 -16.69 7.66 4.71
N ASP A 126 -17.26 8.59 3.93
CA ASP A 126 -16.88 10.02 3.93
C ASP A 126 -15.39 10.32 3.63
N ILE A 127 -14.64 9.41 3.01
CA ILE A 127 -13.26 9.68 2.59
C ILE A 127 -13.23 10.58 1.36
N ASP A 128 -12.59 11.75 1.49
CA ASP A 128 -12.41 12.73 0.43
C ASP A 128 -11.19 12.45 -0.45
N LEU A 129 -10.10 11.93 0.13
CA LEU A 129 -8.81 11.77 -0.53
C LEU A 129 -8.09 10.47 -0.13
N LEU A 130 -7.49 9.80 -1.11
CA LEU A 130 -6.48 8.76 -0.91
C LEU A 130 -5.09 9.40 -0.98
N VAL A 131 -4.28 9.21 0.05
CA VAL A 131 -2.95 9.81 0.13
C VAL A 131 -1.90 8.71 0.32
N PRO A 132 -1.11 8.41 -0.73
CA PRO A 132 -0.04 7.42 -0.64
C PRO A 132 1.11 7.95 0.22
N ILE A 133 1.64 7.13 1.12
CA ILE A 133 2.87 7.45 1.84
C ILE A 133 4.03 7.52 0.85
N PRO A 134 4.75 8.66 0.74
CA PRO A 134 5.81 8.83 -0.24
C PRO A 134 7.07 8.07 0.14
N LEU A 135 7.79 7.59 -0.88
CA LEU A 135 9.17 7.15 -0.74
C LEU A 135 10.10 8.38 -0.66
N HIS A 136 11.22 8.20 0.05
CA HIS A 136 12.31 9.17 -0.06
C HIS A 136 12.88 9.16 -1.48
N GLU A 137 13.27 10.33 -2.01
CA GLU A 137 13.77 10.50 -3.39
C GLU A 137 14.85 9.49 -3.79
N ARG A 138 15.80 9.18 -2.88
CA ARG A 138 16.83 8.18 -3.16
C ARG A 138 16.22 6.83 -3.51
N ARG A 139 15.22 6.35 -2.72
CA ARG A 139 14.54 5.07 -2.97
C ARG A 139 13.67 5.13 -4.21
N LEU A 140 13.04 6.27 -4.47
CA LEU A 140 12.28 6.48 -5.69
C LEU A 140 13.18 6.39 -6.92
N ARG A 141 14.37 6.99 -6.88
CA ARG A 141 15.37 6.86 -7.98
C ARG A 141 15.88 5.42 -8.13
N GLU A 142 16.11 4.69 -7.03
CA GLU A 142 16.59 3.29 -7.06
C GLU A 142 15.50 2.33 -7.58
N ARG A 143 14.23 2.58 -7.26
CA ARG A 143 13.09 1.70 -7.59
C ARG A 143 12.37 2.12 -8.87
N GLY A 144 12.38 3.40 -9.21
CA GLY A 144 11.67 3.96 -10.37
C GLY A 144 10.19 4.27 -10.14
N PHE A 145 9.60 3.83 -9.03
CA PHE A 145 8.19 4.06 -8.70
C PHE A 145 7.92 4.02 -7.19
N ASN A 146 6.79 4.59 -6.77
CA ASN A 146 6.26 4.46 -5.41
C ASN A 146 5.12 3.43 -5.42
N GLN A 147 5.28 2.32 -4.70
CA GLN A 147 4.30 1.22 -4.65
C GLN A 147 2.93 1.65 -4.08
N THR A 148 2.92 2.59 -3.13
CA THR A 148 1.70 3.07 -2.51
C THR A 148 0.83 3.89 -3.48
N GLU A 149 1.45 4.57 -4.45
CA GLU A 149 0.72 5.23 -5.53
C GLU A 149 -0.02 4.24 -6.42
N TYR A 150 0.58 3.07 -6.70
CA TYR A 150 -0.10 2.01 -7.46
C TYR A 150 -1.24 1.37 -6.66
N ILE A 151 -1.09 1.21 -5.35
CA ILE A 151 -2.19 0.78 -4.48
C ILE A 151 -3.33 1.81 -4.55
N CYS A 152 -3.02 3.11 -4.40
CA CYS A 152 -4.02 4.18 -4.51
C CYS A 152 -4.71 4.22 -5.88
N LYS A 153 -3.98 3.97 -6.98
CA LYS A 153 -4.59 3.86 -8.32
C LYS A 153 -5.62 2.73 -8.39
N GLY A 154 -5.30 1.57 -7.79
CA GLY A 154 -6.22 0.45 -7.71
C GLY A 154 -7.44 0.74 -6.83
N LEU A 155 -7.24 1.40 -5.69
CA LEU A 155 -8.32 1.86 -4.82
C LEU A 155 -9.23 2.86 -5.57
N HIS A 156 -8.65 3.86 -6.21
CA HIS A 156 -9.36 4.89 -6.98
C HIS A 156 -10.26 4.30 -8.07
N GLU A 157 -9.73 3.32 -8.84
CA GLU A 157 -10.50 2.70 -9.93
C GLU A 157 -11.84 2.11 -9.47
N ILE A 158 -11.87 1.53 -8.27
CA ILE A 158 -13.07 0.88 -7.73
C ILE A 158 -13.95 1.86 -6.96
N THR A 159 -13.34 2.78 -6.20
CA THR A 159 -14.07 3.67 -5.27
C THR A 159 -14.42 5.02 -5.86
N GLY A 160 -13.68 5.47 -6.89
CA GLY A 160 -13.79 6.83 -7.42
C GLY A 160 -13.16 7.91 -6.53
N ILE A 161 -12.65 7.57 -5.32
CA ILE A 161 -12.04 8.54 -4.41
C ILE A 161 -10.76 9.08 -5.03
N PRO A 162 -10.58 10.41 -5.15
CA PRO A 162 -9.41 11.01 -5.79
C PRO A 162 -8.12 10.72 -5.02
N VAL A 163 -6.99 10.68 -5.75
CA VAL A 163 -5.66 10.42 -5.19
C VAL A 163 -4.86 11.73 -5.16
N ASP A 164 -4.27 12.03 -4.02
CA ASP A 164 -3.37 13.17 -3.84
C ASP A 164 -1.93 12.67 -3.61
N ASN A 165 -1.07 12.91 -4.58
CA ASN A 165 0.34 12.50 -4.55
C ASN A 165 1.31 13.64 -4.22
N GLU A 166 0.82 14.85 -3.98
CA GLU A 166 1.66 16.05 -3.97
C GLU A 166 1.85 16.65 -2.58
N HIS A 167 0.83 16.59 -1.72
CA HIS A 167 0.87 17.30 -0.45
C HIS A 167 1.79 16.67 0.59
N VAL A 168 1.96 15.35 0.62
CA VAL A 168 2.88 14.69 1.55
C VAL A 168 4.23 14.49 0.90
N ILE A 169 5.28 15.09 1.47
CA ILE A 169 6.65 14.89 1.04
C ILE A 169 7.49 14.21 2.12
N ARG A 170 8.40 13.34 1.71
CA ARG A 170 9.34 12.69 2.62
C ARG A 170 10.69 13.39 2.57
N VAL A 171 11.01 14.12 3.64
CA VAL A 171 12.20 14.98 3.69
C VAL A 171 13.46 14.27 4.19
N LYS A 172 13.33 13.16 4.95
CA LYS A 172 14.47 12.41 5.46
C LYS A 172 14.52 10.99 4.93
N ASN A 173 15.74 10.54 4.58
CA ASN A 173 16.00 9.15 4.25
C ASN A 173 16.31 8.37 5.53
N ASN A 174 15.50 7.34 5.82
CA ASN A 174 15.80 6.41 6.90
C ASN A 174 16.47 5.17 6.30
N PRO A 175 17.80 5.02 6.33
CA PRO A 175 18.44 3.81 5.86
C PRO A 175 17.98 2.64 6.74
N HIS A 176 17.58 1.53 6.13
CA HIS A 176 17.40 0.27 6.83
C HIS A 176 18.74 -0.14 7.44
N GLN A 177 18.99 0.27 8.68
CA GLN A 177 20.03 -0.34 9.49
C GLN A 177 19.45 -1.63 10.07
N SER A 178 19.89 -2.73 9.52
CA SER A 178 19.47 -4.09 9.88
C SER A 178 19.88 -4.53 11.28
N ARG A 179 20.46 -3.68 12.12
CA ARG A 179 20.99 -4.01 13.46
C ARG A 179 21.17 -2.81 14.40
N SER A 180 20.21 -1.93 14.58
CA SER A 180 20.31 -0.94 15.66
C SER A 180 19.22 -1.11 16.70
N GLU A 181 19.56 -0.86 17.94
CA GLU A 181 18.74 -1.04 19.13
C GLU A 181 17.44 -0.24 19.08
N VAL A 182 16.40 -0.75 19.77
CA VAL A 182 15.02 -0.24 19.77
C VAL A 182 14.93 1.27 20.09
N ASN A 183 15.84 1.81 20.89
CA ASN A 183 15.88 3.23 21.29
C ASN A 183 16.36 4.19 20.18
N GLU A 184 17.22 3.74 19.25
CA GLU A 184 17.66 4.57 18.12
C GLU A 184 16.60 4.70 17.04
N ARG A 185 15.67 3.72 16.92
CA ARG A 185 14.56 3.75 15.95
C ARG A 185 13.59 4.89 16.22
N ALA A 186 13.27 5.17 17.49
CA ALA A 186 12.36 6.24 17.88
C ALA A 186 12.90 7.65 17.58
N ASN A 187 14.22 7.86 17.62
CA ASN A 187 14.83 9.16 17.33
C ASN A 187 15.06 9.41 15.83
N ASN A 188 15.22 8.34 15.03
CA ASN A 188 15.49 8.45 13.59
C ASN A 188 14.23 8.71 12.74
N VAL A 189 13.03 8.59 13.32
CA VAL A 189 11.75 8.74 12.61
C VAL A 189 11.15 10.15 12.76
N LYS A 190 11.68 10.97 13.67
CA LYS A 190 11.19 12.35 13.89
C LYS A 190 11.38 13.23 12.63
N ASP A 191 10.33 13.93 12.26
CA ASP A 191 10.29 14.91 11.15
C ASP A 191 10.67 14.29 9.79
N MET A 192 10.19 13.08 9.52
CA MET A 192 10.40 12.41 8.22
C MET A 192 9.53 12.96 7.11
N PHE A 193 8.38 13.51 7.46
CA PHE A 193 7.40 14.02 6.52
C PHE A 193 7.18 15.53 6.71
N ALA A 194 6.80 16.20 5.66
CA ALA A 194 6.24 17.54 5.68
C ALA A 194 4.97 17.57 4.83
N ILE A 195 4.03 18.42 5.21
CA ILE A 195 2.79 18.66 4.47
C ILE A 195 2.94 19.98 3.74
N GLN A 196 2.73 19.96 2.44
CA GLN A 196 2.64 21.15 1.60
C GLN A 196 1.18 21.61 1.55
N TYR A 197 0.94 22.91 1.61
CA TYR A 197 -0.40 23.52 1.48
C TYR A 197 -1.48 22.87 2.38
N PRO A 198 -1.25 22.76 3.71
CA PRO A 198 -2.15 22.05 4.63
C PRO A 198 -3.57 22.64 4.65
N GLU A 199 -3.73 23.91 4.29
CA GLU A 199 -5.02 24.61 4.19
C GLU A 199 -5.95 23.99 3.13
N GLU A 200 -5.41 23.35 2.09
CA GLU A 200 -6.21 22.68 1.06
C GLU A 200 -6.88 21.39 1.55
N TRP A 201 -6.39 20.87 2.68
CA TRP A 201 -6.92 19.66 3.33
C TRP A 201 -7.84 19.93 4.51
N LYS A 202 -8.06 21.22 4.82
CA LYS A 202 -8.89 21.60 5.98
C LYS A 202 -10.31 21.06 5.84
N GLY A 203 -10.73 20.28 6.84
CA GLY A 203 -12.06 19.66 6.89
C GLY A 203 -12.25 18.45 5.98
N LYS A 204 -11.16 17.93 5.37
CA LYS A 204 -11.21 16.71 4.57
C LYS A 204 -10.89 15.48 5.39
N HIS A 205 -11.58 14.39 5.10
CA HIS A 205 -11.26 13.05 5.59
C HIS A 205 -10.26 12.38 4.64
N ILE A 206 -9.10 12.03 5.18
CA ILE A 206 -7.96 11.54 4.39
C ILE A 206 -7.66 10.09 4.75
N LEU A 207 -7.60 9.21 3.76
CA LEU A 207 -7.08 7.86 3.93
C LEU A 207 -5.60 7.79 3.55
N LEU A 208 -4.72 7.71 4.56
CA LEU A 208 -3.29 7.43 4.33
C LEU A 208 -3.10 5.98 3.95
N VAL A 209 -2.36 5.73 2.87
CA VAL A 209 -2.12 4.39 2.33
C VAL A 209 -0.64 4.04 2.39
N ASP A 210 -0.31 2.92 3.04
CA ASP A 210 1.04 2.33 3.05
C ASP A 210 0.98 0.89 2.56
N ASP A 211 2.12 0.34 2.11
CA ASP A 211 2.18 -1.02 1.58
C ASP A 211 2.33 -2.10 2.66
N VAL A 212 3.02 -1.82 3.74
CA VAL A 212 3.23 -2.74 4.87
C VAL A 212 3.27 -2.00 6.19
N ILE A 213 2.31 -2.30 7.05
CA ILE A 213 2.33 -1.84 8.43
C ILE A 213 3.01 -2.90 9.33
N THR A 214 3.98 -2.47 10.12
CA THR A 214 4.66 -3.30 11.13
C THR A 214 4.47 -2.72 12.53
N THR A 215 5.23 -1.68 12.84
CA THR A 215 5.13 -0.93 14.10
C THR A 215 4.21 0.29 14.00
N GLY A 216 3.65 0.57 12.83
CA GLY A 216 2.83 1.77 12.60
C GLY A 216 3.60 3.10 12.59
N SER A 217 4.91 3.09 12.90
CA SER A 217 5.69 4.32 13.08
C SER A 217 5.69 5.25 11.86
N THR A 218 5.69 4.72 10.65
CA THR A 218 5.67 5.52 9.41
C THR A 218 4.38 6.33 9.31
N LEU A 219 3.24 5.66 9.43
CA LEU A 219 1.92 6.31 9.39
C LEU A 219 1.74 7.26 10.56
N PHE A 220 2.16 6.86 11.77
CA PHE A 220 2.09 7.70 12.96
C PHE A 220 2.86 9.02 12.81
N GLU A 221 4.10 8.99 12.28
CA GLU A 221 4.89 10.18 12.02
C GLU A 221 4.28 11.06 10.91
N CYS A 222 3.66 10.45 9.89
CA CYS A 222 2.94 11.22 8.87
C CYS A 222 1.70 11.91 9.48
N MET A 223 0.87 11.19 10.23
CA MET A 223 -0.31 11.73 10.89
C MET A 223 -0.01 12.86 11.87
N LYS A 224 1.16 12.84 12.51
CA LYS A 224 1.58 13.95 13.38
C LYS A 224 1.72 15.27 12.64
N GLN A 225 2.09 15.23 11.36
CA GLN A 225 2.23 16.43 10.53
C GLN A 225 0.87 16.98 10.07
N LEU A 226 -0.17 16.14 10.02
CA LEU A 226 -1.53 16.57 9.65
C LEU A 226 -2.21 17.45 10.74
N LYS A 227 -1.62 17.54 11.92
CA LYS A 227 -2.19 18.22 13.08
C LYS A 227 -1.75 19.69 13.21
N SER A 228 -0.75 20.09 12.46
CA SER A 228 -0.23 21.45 12.44
C SER A 228 -0.96 22.27 11.39
#